data_ce1f803fc600f855aa90dc2f6a45afe7
#
_entry.id   ce1f803fc600f855aa90dc2f6a45afe7
#
_cell.length_a   1.000
_cell.length_b   1.000
_cell.length_c   1.000
_cell.angle_alpha   90.00
_cell.angle_beta   90.00
_cell.angle_gamma   90.00
#
_symmetry.space_group_name_H-M   'P 1'
#
loop_
_entity.id
_entity.type
_entity.pdbx_description
1 polymer ?
#
loop_
_entity_poly.entity_id
_entity_poly.type
_entity_poly.pdbx_seq_one_letter_code
_entity_poly.pdbx_strand_id
1 'polypeptide(L)'
;TSWIPGPWDMWKWGRQNNDDAKGQYERIRSCNLFITKVTESDFSADYKKERLAEARFLRAWFYHYLWMAYGGVPIITEVLDNNVSTDIFYPRETAQKTFEFIDKELDEIKDDLPPRRSGSDLGRASKGAILTLKGWVELFHASELRNPSKDKKRWEAAAATLKDVIDLQVYRLQPTILDLWTEATNNNDEVIFDFQMSKQN
;
A
#
# COMPACT_ATOMS: atom_id res chain seq x y z
N THR A 1 31.30 -10.32 -15.35
CA THR A 1 29.93 -9.86 -15.57
C THR A 1 29.30 -9.66 -14.21
N SER A 2 29.37 -8.44 -13.71
CA SER A 2 28.67 -8.06 -12.49
C SER A 2 27.18 -8.19 -12.74
N TRP A 3 26.58 -9.20 -12.15
CA TRP A 3 25.17 -9.32 -12.07
C TRP A 3 24.66 -8.11 -11.27
N ILE A 4 23.95 -7.21 -11.91
CA ILE A 4 23.26 -6.15 -11.21
C ILE A 4 22.08 -6.85 -10.53
N PRO A 5 22.08 -6.94 -9.18
CA PRO A 5 20.88 -7.38 -8.49
C PRO A 5 19.82 -6.34 -8.77
N GLY A 6 19.01 -6.63 -9.75
CA GLY A 6 17.91 -5.76 -10.12
C GLY A 6 16.82 -5.77 -9.05
N PRO A 7 15.73 -5.09 -9.30
CA PRO A 7 14.53 -5.10 -8.45
C PRO A 7 13.92 -6.51 -8.25
N TRP A 8 14.57 -7.53 -8.74
CA TRP A 8 14.22 -8.95 -8.76
C TRP A 8 14.54 -9.68 -7.45
N ASP A 9 15.27 -9.06 -6.54
CA ASP A 9 15.48 -9.62 -5.21
C ASP A 9 14.23 -9.40 -4.37
N MET A 10 13.33 -10.35 -4.38
CA MET A 10 12.10 -10.37 -3.59
C MET A 10 12.34 -10.09 -2.10
N TRP A 11 13.54 -10.42 -1.62
CA TRP A 11 13.94 -10.28 -0.24
C TRP A 11 14.48 -8.90 0.07
N LYS A 12 15.05 -8.22 -0.94
CA LYS A 12 15.79 -6.97 -0.80
C LYS A 12 15.29 -5.85 -1.70
N TRP A 13 14.05 -5.92 -2.19
CA TRP A 13 13.52 -4.80 -2.95
C TRP A 13 13.27 -3.59 -2.05
N GLY A 14 14.27 -2.79 -1.98
CA GLY A 14 14.45 -1.57 -1.25
C GLY A 14 15.92 -1.22 -1.33
N ARG A 15 16.32 0.01 -1.29
CA ARG A 15 17.66 0.56 -1.50
C ARG A 15 18.82 -0.40 -1.28
N GLN A 16 19.57 -0.65 -2.34
CA GLN A 16 20.66 -1.64 -2.41
C GLN A 16 21.90 -1.39 -1.56
N ASN A 17 22.00 -0.31 -0.78
CA ASN A 17 23.26 0.11 -0.19
C ASN A 17 23.22 0.41 1.31
N ASN A 18 22.20 0.00 2.03
CA ASN A 18 22.17 0.11 3.49
C ASN A 18 21.75 -1.23 4.10
N ASP A 19 22.46 -1.67 5.10
CA ASP A 19 22.14 -2.86 5.93
C ASP A 19 20.75 -2.80 6.58
N ASP A 20 20.10 -1.62 6.55
CA ASP A 20 18.75 -1.36 7.06
C ASP A 20 17.62 -1.55 6.01
N ALA A 21 17.95 -1.95 4.78
CA ALA A 21 16.94 -2.12 3.72
C ALA A 21 16.13 -3.40 3.91
N LYS A 22 15.01 -3.28 4.60
CA LYS A 22 14.05 -4.39 4.79
C LYS A 22 13.38 -4.75 3.48
N GLY A 23 13.34 -6.04 3.16
CA GLY A 23 12.56 -6.59 2.05
C GLY A 23 11.06 -6.42 2.24
N GLN A 24 10.26 -6.59 1.17
CA GLN A 24 8.81 -6.41 1.24
C GLN A 24 8.16 -7.36 2.26
N TYR A 25 8.60 -8.62 2.34
CA TYR A 25 8.06 -9.57 3.30
C TYR A 25 8.43 -9.25 4.76
N GLU A 26 9.58 -8.63 5.01
CA GLU A 26 9.91 -8.14 6.36
C GLU A 26 8.99 -6.98 6.78
N ARG A 27 8.65 -6.11 5.83
CA ARG A 27 7.68 -5.02 6.04
C ARG A 27 6.27 -5.58 6.26
N ILE A 28 5.85 -6.55 5.46
CA ILE A 28 4.58 -7.28 5.62
C ILE A 28 4.53 -7.95 7.00
N ARG A 29 5.61 -8.63 7.42
CA ARG A 29 5.71 -9.22 8.76
C ARG A 29 5.57 -8.17 9.86
N SER A 30 6.18 -6.99 9.68
CA SER A 30 6.04 -5.88 10.63
C SER A 30 4.59 -5.40 10.73
N CYS A 31 3.88 -5.32 9.60
CA CYS A 31 2.44 -5.00 9.59
C CYS A 31 1.63 -6.08 10.31
N ASN A 32 1.89 -7.36 10.04
CA ASN A 32 1.19 -8.47 10.70
C ASN A 32 1.42 -8.46 12.20
N LEU A 33 2.67 -8.24 12.65
CA LEU A 33 2.99 -8.14 14.07
C LEU A 33 2.27 -6.98 14.75
N PHE A 34 2.24 -5.81 14.09
CA PHE A 34 1.51 -4.65 14.59
C PHE A 34 0.01 -4.92 14.70
N ILE A 35 -0.58 -5.51 13.65
CA ILE A 35 -2.02 -5.88 13.63
C ILE A 35 -2.34 -6.82 14.80
N THR A 36 -1.53 -7.87 15.00
CA THR A 36 -1.72 -8.81 16.12
C THR A 36 -1.66 -8.06 17.46
N LYS A 37 -0.61 -7.26 17.70
CA LYS A 37 -0.41 -6.57 18.97
C LYS A 37 -1.48 -5.51 19.27
N VAL A 38 -1.93 -4.76 18.27
CA VAL A 38 -3.01 -3.79 18.44
C VAL A 38 -4.33 -4.50 18.70
N THR A 39 -4.59 -5.61 18.02
CA THR A 39 -5.83 -6.40 18.27
C THR A 39 -5.91 -6.92 19.70
N GLU A 40 -4.79 -7.42 20.23
CA GLU A 40 -4.67 -7.96 21.60
C GLU A 40 -4.63 -6.87 22.71
N SER A 41 -4.39 -5.61 22.35
CA SER A 41 -4.21 -4.52 23.32
C SER A 41 -5.53 -4.08 23.98
N ASP A 42 -5.43 -3.30 25.05
CA ASP A 42 -6.58 -2.69 25.77
C ASP A 42 -6.92 -1.28 25.25
N PHE A 43 -6.42 -0.89 24.08
CA PHE A 43 -6.76 0.39 23.48
C PHE A 43 -8.26 0.51 23.15
N SER A 44 -8.77 1.75 23.09
CA SER A 44 -10.16 2.00 22.68
C SER A 44 -10.46 1.46 21.28
N ALA A 45 -11.72 1.10 21.06
CA ALA A 45 -12.17 0.54 19.77
C ALA A 45 -11.85 1.46 18.58
N ASP A 46 -12.07 2.77 18.75
CA ASP A 46 -11.80 3.76 17.70
C ASP A 46 -10.31 3.88 17.39
N TYR A 47 -9.45 3.87 18.43
CA TYR A 47 -8.01 3.86 18.22
C TYR A 47 -7.54 2.60 17.51
N LYS A 48 -8.02 1.42 17.93
CA LYS A 48 -7.72 0.14 17.26
C LYS A 48 -8.13 0.18 15.80
N LYS A 49 -9.38 0.60 15.53
CA LYS A 49 -9.94 0.67 14.18
C LYS A 49 -9.03 1.47 13.25
N GLU A 50 -8.65 2.67 13.66
CA GLU A 50 -7.79 3.55 12.87
C GLU A 50 -6.38 2.98 12.67
N ARG A 51 -5.74 2.47 13.73
CA ARG A 51 -4.38 1.91 13.65
C ARG A 51 -4.33 0.62 12.84
N LEU A 52 -5.35 -0.22 12.94
CA LEU A 52 -5.46 -1.44 12.13
C LEU A 52 -5.65 -1.10 10.65
N ALA A 53 -6.47 -0.08 10.34
CA ALA A 53 -6.65 0.38 8.96
C ALA A 53 -5.35 0.90 8.35
N GLU A 54 -4.55 1.69 9.09
CA GLU A 54 -3.24 2.14 8.62
C GLU A 54 -2.27 0.97 8.37
N ALA A 55 -2.22 0.00 9.27
CA ALA A 55 -1.34 -1.15 9.12
C ALA A 55 -1.76 -2.05 7.94
N ARG A 56 -3.07 -2.23 7.72
CA ARG A 56 -3.61 -2.98 6.59
C ARG A 56 -3.36 -2.24 5.26
N PHE A 57 -3.50 -0.92 5.24
CA PHE A 57 -3.12 -0.10 4.09
C PHE A 57 -1.65 -0.31 3.71
N LEU A 58 -0.73 -0.23 4.68
CA LEU A 58 0.69 -0.45 4.43
C LEU A 58 0.98 -1.89 3.96
N ARG A 59 0.28 -2.89 4.52
CA ARG A 59 0.39 -4.27 4.06
C ARG A 59 -0.05 -4.41 2.60
N ALA A 60 -1.19 -3.85 2.24
CA ALA A 60 -1.67 -3.81 0.86
C ALA A 60 -0.68 -3.07 -0.07
N TRP A 61 -0.10 -1.96 0.40
CA TRP A 61 0.93 -1.21 -0.30
C TRP A 61 2.16 -2.07 -0.62
N PHE A 62 2.67 -2.86 0.33
CA PHE A 62 3.80 -3.75 0.10
C PHE A 62 3.45 -4.92 -0.82
N TYR A 63 2.25 -5.49 -0.69
CA TYR A 63 1.78 -6.52 -1.60
C TYR A 63 1.57 -6.01 -3.03
N HIS A 64 1.13 -4.78 -3.21
CA HIS A 64 0.97 -4.23 -4.55
C HIS A 64 2.31 -4.14 -5.32
N TYR A 65 3.40 -3.78 -4.66
CA TYR A 65 4.74 -3.84 -5.26
C TYR A 65 5.15 -5.25 -5.68
N LEU A 66 4.93 -6.22 -4.80
CA LEU A 66 5.20 -7.61 -5.11
C LEU A 66 4.35 -8.10 -6.29
N TRP A 67 3.08 -7.75 -6.31
CA TRP A 67 2.15 -8.12 -7.37
C TRP A 67 2.51 -7.48 -8.72
N MET A 68 2.90 -6.22 -8.74
CA MET A 68 3.35 -5.55 -9.96
C MET A 68 4.60 -6.22 -10.54
N ALA A 69 5.56 -6.57 -9.69
CA ALA A 69 6.85 -7.14 -10.11
C ALA A 69 6.76 -8.62 -10.47
N TYR A 70 6.00 -9.40 -9.71
CA TYR A 70 6.03 -10.87 -9.78
C TYR A 70 4.69 -11.51 -10.17
N GLY A 71 3.61 -10.76 -10.20
CA GLY A 71 2.26 -11.29 -10.39
C GLY A 71 1.75 -11.97 -9.14
N GLY A 72 1.61 -13.29 -9.14
CA GLY A 72 1.23 -14.05 -7.95
C GLY A 72 2.39 -14.19 -6.97
N VAL A 73 2.10 -14.12 -5.68
CA VAL A 73 3.07 -14.27 -4.58
C VAL A 73 2.42 -14.99 -3.40
N PRO A 74 3.21 -15.58 -2.49
CA PRO A 74 2.65 -16.10 -1.23
C PRO A 74 1.94 -15.01 -0.43
N ILE A 75 0.71 -15.27 0.02
CA ILE A 75 -0.06 -14.35 0.84
C ILE A 75 0.07 -14.78 2.31
N ILE A 76 0.73 -13.95 3.12
CA ILE A 76 1.02 -14.21 4.53
C ILE A 76 0.39 -13.10 5.36
N THR A 77 -0.62 -13.43 6.16
CA THR A 77 -1.38 -12.48 6.98
C THR A 77 -1.15 -12.67 8.48
N GLU A 78 -0.29 -13.59 8.85
CA GLU A 78 0.05 -13.91 10.23
C GLU A 78 1.54 -13.72 10.53
N VAL A 79 1.88 -13.75 11.79
CA VAL A 79 3.28 -13.69 12.24
C VAL A 79 3.82 -15.12 12.28
N LEU A 80 4.67 -15.46 11.31
CA LEU A 80 5.31 -16.77 11.28
C LEU A 80 6.35 -16.88 12.39
N ASP A 81 6.32 -18.00 13.12
CA ASP A 81 7.33 -18.36 14.10
C ASP A 81 8.38 -19.27 13.44
N ASN A 82 9.63 -18.84 13.46
CA ASN A 82 10.76 -19.60 12.91
C ASN A 82 11.32 -20.65 13.91
N ASN A 83 10.80 -20.70 15.13
CA ASN A 83 11.23 -21.67 16.16
C ASN A 83 10.36 -22.93 16.20
N VAL A 84 9.27 -22.96 15.44
CA VAL A 84 8.36 -24.09 15.41
C VAL A 84 8.58 -24.88 14.13
N SER A 85 8.51 -26.18 14.18
CA SER A 85 8.56 -27.09 13.03
C SER A 85 7.29 -27.01 12.15
N THR A 86 6.70 -25.84 12.07
CA THR A 86 5.57 -25.57 11.18
C THR A 86 6.04 -25.47 9.75
N ASP A 87 5.25 -25.98 8.84
CA ASP A 87 5.49 -25.84 7.42
C ASP A 87 5.33 -24.34 7.04
N ILE A 88 6.46 -23.66 6.92
CA ILE A 88 6.52 -22.23 6.52
C ILE A 88 6.51 -22.04 5.00
N PHE A 89 6.34 -23.13 4.25
CA PHE A 89 6.32 -23.11 2.80
C PHE A 89 4.93 -22.75 2.28
N TYR A 90 4.67 -21.44 2.21
CA TYR A 90 3.46 -20.93 1.56
C TYR A 90 3.57 -21.05 0.05
N PRO A 91 2.59 -21.68 -0.62
CA PRO A 91 2.60 -21.76 -2.07
C PRO A 91 2.45 -20.37 -2.68
N ARG A 92 3.03 -20.21 -3.86
CA ARG A 92 2.80 -19.01 -4.66
C ARG A 92 1.36 -18.99 -5.14
N GLU A 93 0.64 -17.94 -4.85
CA GLU A 93 -0.71 -17.72 -5.35
C GLU A 93 -0.71 -17.22 -6.80
N THR A 94 -1.87 -17.23 -7.43
CA THR A 94 -2.04 -16.64 -8.75
C THR A 94 -2.00 -15.11 -8.69
N ALA A 95 -1.69 -14.46 -9.81
CA ALA A 95 -1.76 -13.00 -9.91
C ALA A 95 -3.17 -12.46 -9.64
N GLN A 96 -4.20 -13.23 -10.00
CA GLN A 96 -5.59 -12.89 -9.74
C GLN A 96 -5.90 -12.92 -8.24
N LYS A 97 -5.53 -13.97 -7.53
CA LYS A 97 -5.74 -14.06 -6.08
C LYS A 97 -4.95 -13.01 -5.30
N THR A 98 -3.75 -12.65 -5.76
CA THR A 98 -2.98 -11.58 -5.13
C THR A 98 -3.66 -10.23 -5.32
N PHE A 99 -4.19 -9.95 -6.51
CA PHE A 99 -5.03 -8.79 -6.76
C PHE A 99 -6.24 -8.76 -5.83
N GLU A 100 -7.02 -9.84 -5.79
CA GLU A 100 -8.23 -9.95 -4.95
C GLU A 100 -7.93 -9.72 -3.47
N PHE A 101 -6.79 -10.20 -2.98
CA PHE A 101 -6.34 -9.94 -1.62
C PHE A 101 -6.08 -8.44 -1.38
N ILE A 102 -5.32 -7.79 -2.26
CA ILE A 102 -4.99 -6.36 -2.14
C ILE A 102 -6.27 -5.52 -2.21
N ASP A 103 -7.13 -5.79 -3.18
CA ASP A 103 -8.37 -5.08 -3.40
C ASP A 103 -9.31 -5.18 -2.21
N LYS A 104 -9.47 -6.38 -1.67
CA LYS A 104 -10.26 -6.66 -0.48
C LYS A 104 -9.72 -5.94 0.77
N GLU A 105 -8.39 -6.01 1.00
CA GLU A 105 -7.75 -5.30 2.12
C GLU A 105 -8.09 -3.80 2.11
N LEU A 106 -8.01 -3.18 0.93
CA LEU A 106 -8.30 -1.75 0.77
C LEU A 106 -9.79 -1.43 0.88
N ASP A 107 -10.64 -2.28 0.32
CA ASP A 107 -12.09 -2.09 0.36
C ASP A 107 -12.65 -2.16 1.79
N GLU A 108 -12.16 -3.09 2.59
CA GLU A 108 -12.61 -3.27 3.97
C GLU A 108 -12.23 -2.11 4.91
N ILE A 109 -11.17 -1.35 4.59
CA ILE A 109 -10.66 -0.27 5.46
C ILE A 109 -10.94 1.15 4.93
N LYS A 110 -11.52 1.30 3.74
CA LYS A 110 -11.66 2.60 3.06
C LYS A 110 -12.43 3.64 3.87
N ASP A 111 -13.32 3.20 4.75
CA ASP A 111 -14.15 4.08 5.57
C ASP A 111 -13.67 4.20 7.03
N ASP A 112 -12.51 3.62 7.35
CA ASP A 112 -11.95 3.60 8.70
C ASP A 112 -10.96 4.74 8.96
N LEU A 113 -10.56 5.48 7.91
CA LEU A 113 -9.64 6.61 7.99
C LEU A 113 -10.31 7.92 7.53
N PRO A 114 -9.86 9.08 8.05
CA PRO A 114 -10.37 10.37 7.61
C PRO A 114 -10.08 10.62 6.13
N PRO A 115 -10.88 11.47 5.45
CA PRO A 115 -10.70 11.78 4.02
C PRO A 115 -9.28 12.26 3.69
N ARG A 116 -8.70 13.11 4.53
CA ARG A 116 -7.33 13.65 4.44
C ARG A 116 -6.76 13.80 5.85
N ARG A 117 -5.43 13.75 5.97
CA ARG A 117 -4.71 14.04 7.22
C ARG A 117 -4.27 15.49 7.30
N SER A 118 -4.16 16.01 8.53
CA SER A 118 -3.71 17.36 8.80
C SER A 118 -2.94 17.44 10.11
N GLY A 119 -2.24 18.54 10.34
CA GLY A 119 -1.50 18.80 11.59
C GLY A 119 -0.41 17.74 11.83
N SER A 120 -0.37 17.18 13.02
CA SER A 120 0.60 16.15 13.45
C SER A 120 0.45 14.82 12.72
N ASP A 121 -0.69 14.58 12.05
CA ASP A 121 -0.96 13.34 11.33
C ASP A 121 -0.63 13.41 9.82
N LEU A 122 -0.08 14.53 9.35
CA LEU A 122 0.43 14.64 7.97
C LEU A 122 1.40 13.49 7.65
N GLY A 123 1.28 12.94 6.45
CA GLY A 123 2.08 11.79 6.01
C GLY A 123 1.52 10.42 6.43
N ARG A 124 0.50 10.37 7.29
CA ARG A 124 -0.20 9.12 7.63
C ARG A 124 -1.23 8.77 6.55
N ALA A 125 -1.56 7.47 6.47
CA ALA A 125 -2.59 7.00 5.55
C ALA A 125 -3.95 7.68 5.81
N SER A 126 -4.68 7.95 4.74
CA SER A 126 -6.01 8.56 4.72
C SER A 126 -6.94 7.78 3.80
N LYS A 127 -8.25 8.06 3.86
CA LYS A 127 -9.21 7.51 2.88
C LYS A 127 -8.80 7.83 1.45
N GLY A 128 -8.31 9.04 1.18
CA GLY A 128 -7.80 9.41 -0.14
C GLY A 128 -6.63 8.51 -0.58
N ALA A 129 -5.68 8.21 0.33
CA ALA A 129 -4.57 7.31 0.04
C ALA A 129 -5.06 5.89 -0.27
N ILE A 130 -6.02 5.37 0.50
CA ILE A 130 -6.61 4.04 0.29
C ILE A 130 -7.28 3.97 -1.08
N LEU A 131 -8.17 4.91 -1.40
CA LEU A 131 -8.89 4.95 -2.67
C LEU A 131 -7.95 5.12 -3.87
N THR A 132 -6.91 5.95 -3.72
CA THR A 132 -5.90 6.14 -4.78
C THR A 132 -5.12 4.85 -5.05
N LEU A 133 -4.66 4.16 -4.01
CA LEU A 133 -3.97 2.89 -4.18
C LEU A 133 -4.90 1.83 -4.78
N LYS A 134 -6.16 1.74 -4.29
CA LYS A 134 -7.16 0.81 -4.82
C LYS A 134 -7.41 1.06 -6.30
N GLY A 135 -7.71 2.29 -6.68
CA GLY A 135 -7.94 2.66 -8.08
C GLY A 135 -6.74 2.39 -8.98
N TRP A 136 -5.51 2.61 -8.48
CA TRP A 136 -4.31 2.23 -9.23
C TRP A 136 -4.19 0.71 -9.43
N VAL A 137 -4.39 -0.07 -8.38
CA VAL A 137 -4.35 -1.54 -8.44
C VAL A 137 -5.42 -2.07 -9.41
N GLU A 138 -6.64 -1.54 -9.35
CA GLU A 138 -7.72 -1.87 -10.28
C GLU A 138 -7.38 -1.47 -11.73
N LEU A 139 -6.80 -0.28 -11.94
CA LEU A 139 -6.38 0.20 -13.26
C LEU A 139 -5.29 -0.71 -13.86
N PHE A 140 -4.29 -1.09 -13.06
CA PHE A 140 -3.26 -2.02 -13.51
C PHE A 140 -3.84 -3.42 -13.80
N HIS A 141 -4.84 -3.86 -13.02
CA HIS A 141 -5.57 -5.11 -13.26
C HIS A 141 -6.43 -5.04 -14.54
N ALA A 142 -6.90 -3.86 -14.93
CA ALA A 142 -7.63 -3.64 -16.17
C ALA A 142 -6.74 -3.56 -17.41
N SER A 143 -5.40 -3.38 -17.24
CA SER A 143 -4.44 -3.28 -18.34
C SER A 143 -4.38 -4.55 -19.18
N GLU A 144 -3.93 -4.42 -20.42
CA GLU A 144 -3.92 -5.52 -21.41
C GLU A 144 -3.19 -6.77 -20.91
N LEU A 145 -2.11 -6.59 -20.16
CA LEU A 145 -1.34 -7.70 -19.56
C LEU A 145 -2.20 -8.59 -18.63
N ARG A 146 -3.11 -7.98 -17.88
CA ARG A 146 -3.93 -8.65 -16.86
C ARG A 146 -5.38 -8.89 -17.31
N ASN A 147 -5.77 -8.25 -18.40
CA ASN A 147 -7.12 -8.28 -18.97
C ASN A 147 -7.10 -8.60 -20.47
N PRO A 148 -6.59 -9.76 -20.88
CA PRO A 148 -6.49 -10.14 -22.31
C PRO A 148 -7.86 -10.25 -22.99
N SER A 149 -8.92 -10.48 -22.20
CA SER A 149 -10.33 -10.50 -22.69
C SER A 149 -10.89 -9.10 -22.94
N LYS A 150 -10.16 -8.03 -22.57
CA LYS A 150 -10.58 -6.63 -22.68
C LYS A 150 -11.93 -6.37 -21.99
N ASP A 151 -12.15 -7.01 -20.85
CA ASP A 151 -13.34 -6.81 -20.04
C ASP A 151 -13.43 -5.35 -19.58
N LYS A 152 -14.41 -4.63 -20.12
CA LYS A 152 -14.64 -3.20 -19.83
C LYS A 152 -15.00 -2.94 -18.37
N LYS A 153 -15.63 -3.89 -17.68
CA LYS A 153 -16.01 -3.73 -16.28
C LYS A 153 -14.82 -3.44 -15.37
N ARG A 154 -13.63 -3.95 -15.70
CA ARG A 154 -12.41 -3.67 -14.95
C ARG A 154 -12.00 -2.20 -15.05
N TRP A 155 -12.13 -1.61 -16.23
CA TRP A 155 -11.88 -0.17 -16.44
C TRP A 155 -12.93 0.69 -15.75
N GLU A 156 -14.19 0.28 -15.79
CA GLU A 156 -15.30 0.96 -15.13
C GLU A 156 -15.12 0.94 -13.60
N ALA A 157 -14.68 -0.18 -13.00
CA ALA A 157 -14.38 -0.28 -11.59
C ALA A 157 -13.26 0.69 -11.18
N ALA A 158 -12.13 0.67 -11.90
CA ALA A 158 -11.02 1.60 -11.62
C ALA A 158 -11.44 3.07 -11.76
N ALA A 159 -12.23 3.39 -12.79
CA ALA A 159 -12.74 4.75 -12.98
C ALA A 159 -13.68 5.18 -11.85
N ALA A 160 -14.54 4.28 -11.35
CA ALA A 160 -15.43 4.56 -10.23
C ALA A 160 -14.64 4.83 -8.95
N THR A 161 -13.68 3.95 -8.60
CA THR A 161 -12.84 4.12 -7.42
C THR A 161 -12.02 5.42 -7.46
N LEU A 162 -11.42 5.76 -8.62
CA LEU A 162 -10.68 7.00 -8.76
C LEU A 162 -11.58 8.23 -8.73
N LYS A 163 -12.82 8.11 -9.22
CA LYS A 163 -13.83 9.16 -9.08
C LYS A 163 -14.17 9.41 -7.61
N ASP A 164 -14.24 8.38 -6.77
CA ASP A 164 -14.48 8.55 -5.34
C ASP A 164 -13.40 9.42 -4.67
N VAL A 165 -12.13 9.39 -5.16
CA VAL A 165 -11.07 10.31 -4.67
C VAL A 165 -11.43 11.77 -5.00
N ILE A 166 -11.91 12.02 -6.22
CA ILE A 166 -12.33 13.36 -6.66
C ILE A 166 -13.54 13.83 -5.84
N ASP A 167 -14.48 12.94 -5.58
CA ASP A 167 -15.73 13.22 -4.86
C ASP A 167 -15.49 13.49 -3.35
N LEU A 168 -14.31 13.14 -2.80
CA LEU A 168 -13.91 13.58 -1.45
C LEU A 168 -13.81 15.11 -1.35
N GLN A 169 -13.51 15.81 -2.44
CA GLN A 169 -13.39 17.27 -2.53
C GLN A 169 -12.37 17.90 -1.55
N VAL A 170 -11.39 17.11 -1.09
CA VAL A 170 -10.34 17.55 -0.15
C VAL A 170 -8.98 17.71 -0.81
N TYR A 171 -8.88 17.36 -2.09
CA TYR A 171 -7.67 17.49 -2.91
C TYR A 171 -7.92 18.44 -4.09
N ARG A 172 -6.88 19.16 -4.53
CA ARG A 172 -6.96 20.09 -5.66
C ARG A 172 -5.64 20.08 -6.43
N LEU A 173 -5.73 20.17 -7.74
CA LEU A 173 -4.56 20.38 -8.58
C LEU A 173 -3.93 21.74 -8.29
N GLN A 174 -2.60 21.80 -8.24
CA GLN A 174 -1.88 23.06 -8.12
C GLN A 174 -1.92 23.85 -9.43
N PRO A 175 -1.88 25.19 -9.36
CA PRO A 175 -1.92 26.04 -10.56
C PRO A 175 -0.75 25.80 -11.51
N THR A 176 0.41 25.46 -10.98
CA THR A 176 1.61 25.16 -11.78
C THR A 176 2.34 23.93 -11.26
N ILE A 177 3.05 23.24 -12.18
CA ILE A 177 3.89 22.08 -11.81
C ILE A 177 4.99 22.47 -10.83
N LEU A 178 5.48 23.70 -10.89
CA LEU A 178 6.51 24.18 -9.99
C LEU A 178 6.03 24.19 -8.53
N ASP A 179 4.75 24.51 -8.30
CA ASP A 179 4.15 24.54 -6.97
C ASP A 179 4.07 23.17 -6.30
N LEU A 180 4.23 22.08 -7.05
CA LEU A 180 4.30 20.73 -6.49
C LEU A 180 5.62 20.41 -5.80
N TRP A 181 6.71 21.05 -6.23
CA TRP A 181 8.08 20.60 -5.92
C TRP A 181 8.89 21.60 -5.12
N THR A 182 8.28 22.68 -4.62
CA THR A 182 8.96 23.65 -3.78
C THR A 182 8.78 23.32 -2.30
N GLU A 183 9.79 23.67 -1.49
CA GLU A 183 9.72 23.48 -0.04
C GLU A 183 8.56 24.27 0.60
N ALA A 184 8.26 25.44 0.06
CA ALA A 184 7.17 26.31 0.53
C ALA A 184 5.78 25.69 0.36
N THR A 185 5.65 24.75 -0.58
CA THR A 185 4.38 24.08 -0.93
C THR A 185 4.38 22.60 -0.54
N ASN A 186 5.30 22.18 0.33
CA ASN A 186 5.32 20.81 0.85
C ASN A 186 3.98 20.46 1.51
N ASN A 187 3.48 19.24 1.27
CA ASN A 187 2.15 18.78 1.70
C ASN A 187 0.97 19.62 1.17
N ASN A 188 1.11 20.19 -0.02
CA ASN A 188 0.05 20.96 -0.68
C ASN A 188 -1.21 20.12 -0.95
N ASP A 189 -2.26 20.76 -1.47
CA ASP A 189 -3.57 20.13 -1.66
C ASP A 189 -3.61 19.05 -2.76
N GLU A 190 -2.59 18.92 -3.59
CA GLU A 190 -2.49 17.87 -4.60
C GLU A 190 -1.84 16.60 -4.04
N VAL A 191 -1.03 16.71 -2.97
CA VAL A 191 -0.37 15.56 -2.34
C VAL A 191 -1.39 14.75 -1.55
N ILE A 192 -1.59 13.50 -1.96
CA ILE A 192 -2.50 12.54 -1.31
C ILE A 192 -1.77 11.71 -0.27
N PHE A 193 -0.62 11.17 -0.66
CA PHE A 193 0.23 10.35 0.20
C PHE A 193 1.66 10.33 -0.34
N ASP A 194 2.64 10.62 0.51
CA ASP A 194 4.05 10.67 0.15
C ASP A 194 4.96 10.15 1.28
N PHE A 195 6.23 9.99 0.97
CA PHE A 195 7.26 9.73 1.96
C PHE A 195 7.74 11.04 2.59
N GLN A 196 7.35 11.25 3.84
CA GLN A 196 7.83 12.40 4.62
C GLN A 196 9.31 12.23 4.96
N MET A 197 10.15 13.07 4.38
CA MET A 197 11.59 13.11 4.68
C MET A 197 11.84 14.17 5.74
N SER A 198 12.39 13.78 6.88
CA SER A 198 12.90 14.78 7.85
C SER A 198 14.15 15.45 7.27
N LYS A 199 14.29 16.77 7.46
CA LYS A 199 15.59 17.42 7.26
C LYS A 199 16.55 16.79 8.27
N GLN A 200 17.53 16.06 7.78
CA GLN A 200 18.71 15.74 8.60
C GLN A 200 19.50 17.04 8.74
N ASN A 201 19.57 17.57 9.96
CA ASN A 201 20.50 18.63 10.31
C ASN A 201 21.93 18.07 10.33
#